data_182df9b83f0206d18a13b1eb22e33c05
#
_entry.id   182df9b83f0206d18a13b1eb22e33c05
#
_cell.length_a   1.000
_cell.length_b   1.000
_cell.length_c   1.000
_cell.angle_alpha   90.00
_cell.angle_beta   90.00
_cell.angle_gamma   90.00
#
_symmetry.space_group_name_H-M   'P 1'
#
loop_
_entity.id
_entity.type
_entity.pdbx_description
1 polymer ?
#
loop_
_entity_poly.entity_id
_entity_poly.type
_entity_poly.pdbx_seq_one_letter_code
_entity_poly.pdbx_strand_id
1 'polypeptide(L)'
;MEYKHKEIESRWQQQWKERRVYATTERSDKPKYYVLDMFPYPSGAGLHVGHPLGYIASDIFARYKRLNGFNVLHPMGYDAFGLPAEQYAIQTGQHPEVTTTQNIARYRNQLDKIGFGFDWEREIRTCDPDFYRWTQWAFLRMFDSWYDRAADRARPIADLVAHLETHGTEGLDAAGTEELGFTAAEWAAMTPKQKSEALMNWRMAYLGNTMVNWCPKLGTVLANDEVSEGLSVRGGHPVEQKMMYQWCLRVSAYAERLLRGLDGLDWSESLKETQRNWIGRSEGAEMRFCIDGRDDLELEIFTTRADTVFGVTFMVLAPESEYVEKVTTSERRAEVAEYIAAVKHKTERERMIDKRVSGVFTGAYAINPLTGKKIPVWVSDYVLAGYGTGAIMAVPAHDSRDYAFARHFDLPVIPLIEGADVSEGSFDAKEGVMMNSEGPELSLNGLTVKEAIAATKKFIAEKGIGRVKVNYRLRDAIFSRQRYWGEPIPVCYTPDGIPQAYEQLPLRLPEIDKFLPTESGEPPLGRAKNWTTADGMPLELNTMPGFAGSSAYYLRYMDPHNSEALVSPEANSYWRSVDLYIGGSEHATGHLIYSRY
;
A
#
# COMPACT_ATOMS: atom_id res chain seq x y z
N MET A 1 -41.72 -4.51 44.32
CA MET A 1 -41.25 -5.64 43.46
C MET A 1 -39.86 -5.23 42.97
N GLU A 2 -38.83 -6.00 43.33
CA GLU A 2 -37.46 -5.70 42.93
C GLU A 2 -37.29 -6.00 41.41
N TYR A 3 -36.71 -5.06 40.65
CA TYR A 3 -36.47 -5.24 39.24
C TYR A 3 -35.24 -6.14 38.99
N LYS A 4 -35.48 -7.42 38.73
CA LYS A 4 -34.48 -8.46 38.53
C LYS A 4 -33.94 -8.47 37.11
N HIS A 5 -33.22 -7.41 36.71
CA HIS A 5 -32.77 -7.21 35.33
C HIS A 5 -31.94 -8.41 34.79
N LYS A 6 -31.01 -8.96 35.57
CA LYS A 6 -30.16 -10.10 35.14
C LYS A 6 -30.96 -11.36 34.76
N GLU A 7 -32.01 -11.67 35.55
CA GLU A 7 -32.87 -12.83 35.25
C GLU A 7 -33.69 -12.58 33.98
N ILE A 8 -34.20 -11.36 33.81
CA ILE A 8 -34.97 -10.96 32.61
C ILE A 8 -34.09 -11.01 31.36
N GLU A 9 -32.92 -10.39 31.42
CA GLU A 9 -31.96 -10.33 30.29
C GLU A 9 -31.55 -11.75 29.87
N SER A 10 -31.08 -12.59 30.81
CA SER A 10 -30.66 -13.97 30.50
C SER A 10 -31.78 -14.78 29.87
N ARG A 11 -33.03 -14.65 30.37
CA ARG A 11 -34.17 -15.33 29.80
C ARG A 11 -34.46 -14.91 28.37
N TRP A 12 -34.41 -13.61 28.07
CA TRP A 12 -34.69 -13.12 26.72
C TRP A 12 -33.58 -13.44 25.75
N GLN A 13 -32.32 -13.33 26.15
CA GLN A 13 -31.16 -13.73 25.34
C GLN A 13 -31.26 -15.22 24.96
N GLN A 14 -31.64 -16.08 25.91
CA GLN A 14 -31.86 -17.50 25.64
C GLN A 14 -33.00 -17.71 24.64
N GLN A 15 -34.14 -17.03 24.81
CA GLN A 15 -35.27 -17.13 23.89
C GLN A 15 -34.94 -16.63 22.48
N TRP A 16 -34.15 -15.53 22.34
CA TRP A 16 -33.72 -15.06 21.03
C TRP A 16 -32.87 -16.10 20.31
N LYS A 17 -31.99 -16.75 21.04
CA LYS A 17 -31.13 -17.83 20.53
C LYS A 17 -31.94 -19.05 20.07
N GLU A 18 -32.81 -19.53 20.95
CA GLU A 18 -33.68 -20.69 20.64
C GLU A 18 -34.61 -20.47 19.45
N ARG A 19 -35.15 -19.26 19.35
CA ARG A 19 -36.07 -18.87 18.26
C ARG A 19 -35.34 -18.36 17.02
N ARG A 20 -34.00 -18.30 17.04
CA ARG A 20 -33.17 -17.78 15.93
C ARG A 20 -33.65 -16.41 15.44
N VAL A 21 -33.99 -15.48 16.37
CA VAL A 21 -34.63 -14.19 16.05
C VAL A 21 -33.78 -13.32 15.12
N TYR A 22 -32.46 -13.46 15.20
CA TYR A 22 -31.50 -12.67 14.43
C TYR A 22 -30.91 -13.41 13.23
N ALA A 23 -31.32 -14.68 12.99
CA ALA A 23 -30.88 -15.42 11.83
C ALA A 23 -31.38 -14.75 10.53
N THR A 24 -30.49 -14.61 9.58
CA THR A 24 -30.75 -14.00 8.28
C THR A 24 -31.40 -15.01 7.35
N THR A 25 -32.42 -14.60 6.62
CA THR A 25 -33.03 -15.40 5.57
C THR A 25 -32.23 -15.24 4.28
N GLU A 26 -31.83 -16.35 3.63
CA GLU A 26 -31.02 -16.35 2.41
C GLU A 26 -31.69 -15.58 1.26
N ARG A 27 -33.00 -15.75 1.10
CA ARG A 27 -33.83 -15.01 0.14
C ARG A 27 -35.16 -14.64 0.79
N SER A 28 -35.63 -13.46 0.52
CA SER A 28 -36.87 -12.95 1.07
C SER A 28 -37.49 -11.92 0.10
N ASP A 29 -38.83 -11.89 0.07
CA ASP A 29 -39.57 -10.82 -0.61
C ASP A 29 -39.48 -9.47 0.12
N LYS A 30 -38.90 -9.44 1.33
CA LYS A 30 -38.65 -8.23 2.09
C LYS A 30 -37.47 -7.47 1.48
N PRO A 31 -37.45 -6.13 1.54
CA PRO A 31 -36.28 -5.38 1.18
C PRO A 31 -35.09 -5.79 2.07
N LYS A 32 -33.91 -5.94 1.47
CA LYS A 32 -32.70 -6.27 2.20
C LYS A 32 -32.13 -5.06 2.93
N TYR A 33 -31.43 -5.29 4.03
CA TYR A 33 -30.59 -4.29 4.68
C TYR A 33 -29.34 -4.96 5.27
N TYR A 34 -28.16 -4.60 4.79
CA TYR A 34 -26.89 -5.15 5.23
C TYR A 34 -26.19 -4.17 6.18
N VAL A 35 -26.16 -4.50 7.46
CA VAL A 35 -25.41 -3.76 8.49
C VAL A 35 -24.11 -4.49 8.73
N LEU A 36 -22.99 -3.81 8.56
CA LEU A 36 -21.66 -4.35 8.75
C LEU A 36 -20.92 -3.56 9.84
N ASP A 37 -20.41 -4.26 10.82
CA ASP A 37 -19.44 -3.76 11.78
C ASP A 37 -18.03 -4.24 11.41
N MET A 38 -17.02 -3.42 11.67
CA MET A 38 -15.65 -3.91 11.65
C MET A 38 -15.48 -4.94 12.75
N PHE A 39 -15.21 -6.17 12.34
CA PHE A 39 -15.06 -7.29 13.28
C PHE A 39 -13.80 -7.13 14.14
N PRO A 40 -13.84 -7.61 15.41
CA PRO A 40 -12.76 -7.40 16.34
C PRO A 40 -11.56 -8.28 16.02
N TYR A 41 -10.38 -7.77 16.36
CA TYR A 41 -9.14 -8.52 16.41
C TYR A 41 -8.95 -9.12 17.82
N PRO A 42 -8.99 -10.45 18.02
CA PRO A 42 -8.98 -11.10 19.33
C PRO A 42 -7.56 -11.16 19.93
N SER A 43 -6.85 -10.02 19.97
CA SER A 43 -5.45 -9.91 20.41
C SER A 43 -5.26 -9.86 21.92
N GLY A 44 -6.32 -9.62 22.67
CA GLY A 44 -6.29 -9.43 24.10
C GLY A 44 -7.23 -10.35 24.87
N ALA A 45 -7.17 -10.25 26.18
CA ALA A 45 -7.96 -11.08 27.09
C ALA A 45 -9.46 -10.71 27.15
N GLY A 46 -9.97 -9.90 26.24
CA GLY A 46 -11.38 -9.50 26.14
C GLY A 46 -11.57 -8.18 25.40
N LEU A 47 -12.84 -7.82 25.21
CA LEU A 47 -13.24 -6.56 24.60
C LEU A 47 -12.80 -5.36 25.44
N HIS A 48 -12.35 -4.30 24.81
CA HIS A 48 -12.23 -2.98 25.44
C HIS A 48 -13.48 -2.13 25.13
N VAL A 49 -13.67 -1.03 25.85
CA VAL A 49 -14.89 -0.19 25.76
C VAL A 49 -15.13 0.41 24.38
N GLY A 50 -14.10 0.53 23.55
CA GLY A 50 -14.23 1.02 22.17
C GLY A 50 -15.00 0.06 21.25
N HIS A 51 -14.94 -1.25 21.49
CA HIS A 51 -15.68 -2.22 20.66
C HIS A 51 -17.21 -2.03 20.79
N PRO A 52 -17.83 -2.02 22.00
CA PRO A 52 -19.26 -1.83 22.12
C PRO A 52 -19.76 -0.47 21.61
N LEU A 53 -18.92 0.56 21.57
CA LEU A 53 -19.33 1.90 21.16
C LEU A 53 -19.94 1.93 19.75
N GLY A 54 -19.28 1.30 18.78
CA GLY A 54 -19.81 1.16 17.42
C GLY A 54 -20.94 0.13 17.35
N TYR A 55 -20.75 -1.03 17.99
CA TYR A 55 -21.68 -2.15 17.92
C TYR A 55 -23.06 -1.85 18.55
N ILE A 56 -23.14 -0.98 19.55
CA ILE A 56 -24.42 -0.55 20.12
C ILE A 56 -25.21 0.24 19.07
N ALA A 57 -24.56 1.16 18.36
CA ALA A 57 -25.22 1.97 17.36
C ALA A 57 -25.75 1.12 16.19
N SER A 58 -24.91 0.22 15.65
CA SER A 58 -25.29 -0.69 14.55
C SER A 58 -26.40 -1.65 14.97
N ASP A 59 -26.34 -2.21 16.18
CA ASP A 59 -27.35 -3.13 16.70
C ASP A 59 -28.71 -2.46 16.87
N ILE A 60 -28.74 -1.26 17.44
CA ILE A 60 -29.99 -0.48 17.54
C ILE A 60 -30.60 -0.26 16.16
N PHE A 61 -29.76 0.13 15.19
CA PHE A 61 -30.22 0.39 13.84
C PHE A 61 -30.67 -0.89 13.10
N ALA A 62 -29.96 -2.00 13.27
CA ALA A 62 -30.33 -3.30 12.73
C ALA A 62 -31.70 -3.76 13.26
N ARG A 63 -31.95 -3.61 14.59
CA ARG A 63 -33.25 -3.91 15.21
C ARG A 63 -34.35 -3.01 14.66
N TYR A 64 -34.10 -1.71 14.51
CA TYR A 64 -35.03 -0.77 13.92
C TYR A 64 -35.44 -1.20 12.50
N LYS A 65 -34.47 -1.59 11.66
CA LYS A 65 -34.74 -2.05 10.30
C LYS A 65 -35.57 -3.36 10.29
N ARG A 66 -35.27 -4.33 11.17
CA ARG A 66 -36.07 -5.57 11.32
C ARG A 66 -37.51 -5.25 11.70
N LEU A 67 -37.74 -4.35 12.65
CA LEU A 67 -39.08 -3.92 13.07
C LEU A 67 -39.86 -3.23 11.94
N ASN A 68 -39.16 -2.57 11.01
CA ASN A 68 -39.73 -1.96 9.81
C ASN A 68 -39.85 -2.91 8.62
N GLY A 69 -39.70 -4.21 8.83
CA GLY A 69 -40.02 -5.23 7.84
C GLY A 69 -38.87 -5.56 6.88
N PHE A 70 -37.64 -5.11 7.12
CA PHE A 70 -36.49 -5.50 6.30
C PHE A 70 -35.98 -6.89 6.65
N ASN A 71 -35.40 -7.57 5.67
CA ASN A 71 -34.51 -8.72 5.89
C ASN A 71 -33.11 -8.16 6.17
N VAL A 72 -32.65 -8.33 7.40
CA VAL A 72 -31.41 -7.69 7.87
C VAL A 72 -30.30 -8.71 8.00
N LEU A 73 -29.21 -8.50 7.28
CA LEU A 73 -27.93 -9.18 7.48
C LEU A 73 -27.08 -8.33 8.45
N HIS A 74 -26.85 -8.85 9.65
CA HIS A 74 -26.00 -8.23 10.68
C HIS A 74 -25.09 -9.30 11.28
N PRO A 75 -24.01 -9.68 10.58
CA PRO A 75 -23.10 -10.75 10.98
C PRO A 75 -22.01 -10.24 11.92
N MET A 76 -21.32 -11.18 12.55
CA MET A 76 -20.11 -10.92 13.33
C MET A 76 -19.12 -12.07 13.17
N GLY A 77 -17.83 -11.76 13.30
CA GLY A 77 -16.73 -12.70 13.22
C GLY A 77 -15.46 -12.14 13.83
N TYR A 78 -14.30 -12.65 13.40
CA TYR A 78 -13.02 -12.28 14.02
C TYR A 78 -11.92 -12.18 12.96
N ASP A 79 -11.17 -11.06 13.00
CA ASP A 79 -9.88 -10.94 12.32
C ASP A 79 -8.82 -11.59 13.20
N ALA A 80 -8.41 -12.81 12.85
CA ALA A 80 -7.79 -13.73 13.80
C ALA A 80 -6.33 -14.08 13.48
N PHE A 81 -5.77 -13.56 12.38
CA PHE A 81 -4.34 -13.67 12.07
C PHE A 81 -3.58 -12.41 12.55
N GLY A 82 -2.27 -12.53 12.76
CA GLY A 82 -1.38 -11.40 12.96
C GLY A 82 -0.41 -11.53 14.13
N LEU A 83 0.43 -10.51 14.24
CA LEU A 83 1.59 -10.45 15.13
C LEU A 83 1.30 -10.64 16.62
N PRO A 84 0.19 -10.13 17.22
CA PRO A 84 -0.01 -10.27 18.66
C PRO A 84 -0.14 -11.71 19.16
N ALA A 85 -0.88 -12.55 18.42
CA ALA A 85 -1.04 -13.96 18.78
C ALA A 85 0.29 -14.72 18.61
N GLU A 86 1.04 -14.41 17.58
CA GLU A 86 2.36 -15.01 17.35
C GLU A 86 3.38 -14.62 18.42
N GLN A 87 3.44 -13.34 18.82
CA GLN A 87 4.34 -12.92 19.89
C GLN A 87 4.03 -13.58 21.23
N TYR A 88 2.73 -13.76 21.53
CA TYR A 88 2.35 -14.51 22.71
C TYR A 88 2.79 -15.99 22.61
N ALA A 89 2.65 -16.59 21.44
CA ALA A 89 3.12 -17.95 21.16
C ALA A 89 4.64 -18.08 21.34
N ILE A 90 5.41 -17.09 20.84
CA ILE A 90 6.89 -17.05 21.02
C ILE A 90 7.25 -16.99 22.52
N GLN A 91 6.54 -16.19 23.29
CA GLN A 91 6.83 -16.02 24.73
C GLN A 91 6.47 -17.26 25.57
N THR A 92 5.39 -17.94 25.21
CA THR A 92 4.81 -19.02 26.03
C THR A 92 5.09 -20.42 25.50
N GLY A 93 5.54 -20.54 24.25
CA GLY A 93 5.66 -21.83 23.55
C GLY A 93 4.31 -22.45 23.15
N GLN A 94 3.19 -21.75 23.36
CA GLN A 94 1.86 -22.23 23.02
C GLN A 94 1.53 -21.92 21.56
N HIS A 95 0.89 -22.85 20.85
CA HIS A 95 0.47 -22.62 19.46
C HIS A 95 -0.47 -21.41 19.36
N PRO A 96 -0.29 -20.49 18.37
CA PRO A 96 -1.09 -19.26 18.24
C PRO A 96 -2.59 -19.53 18.14
N GLU A 97 -3.00 -20.61 17.48
CA GLU A 97 -4.39 -21.03 17.32
C GLU A 97 -5.09 -21.25 18.67
N VAL A 98 -4.39 -21.86 19.65
CA VAL A 98 -4.96 -22.14 20.98
C VAL A 98 -5.35 -20.83 21.68
N THR A 99 -4.43 -19.87 21.72
CA THR A 99 -4.69 -18.56 22.32
C THR A 99 -5.77 -17.80 21.56
N THR A 100 -5.71 -17.80 20.23
CA THR A 100 -6.71 -17.16 19.37
C THR A 100 -8.10 -17.73 19.62
N THR A 101 -8.25 -19.06 19.67
CA THR A 101 -9.51 -19.74 19.94
C THR A 101 -10.06 -19.39 21.34
N GLN A 102 -9.22 -19.37 22.36
CA GLN A 102 -9.62 -18.97 23.71
C GLN A 102 -10.08 -17.51 23.77
N ASN A 103 -9.38 -16.62 23.10
CA ASN A 103 -9.76 -15.22 23.01
C ASN A 103 -11.09 -15.03 22.28
N ILE A 104 -11.27 -15.69 21.14
CA ILE A 104 -12.54 -15.71 20.37
C ILE A 104 -13.69 -16.15 21.27
N ALA A 105 -13.54 -17.25 21.99
CA ALA A 105 -14.57 -17.76 22.90
C ALA A 105 -14.93 -16.73 23.99
N ARG A 106 -13.93 -16.00 24.52
CA ARG A 106 -14.14 -14.93 25.50
C ARG A 106 -14.86 -13.73 24.89
N TYR A 107 -14.41 -13.24 23.72
CA TYR A 107 -15.06 -12.16 22.99
C TYR A 107 -16.53 -12.50 22.69
N ARG A 108 -16.78 -13.70 22.20
CA ARG A 108 -18.14 -14.21 21.93
C ARG A 108 -19.01 -14.16 23.18
N ASN A 109 -18.52 -14.69 24.32
CA ASN A 109 -19.26 -14.65 25.58
C ASN A 109 -19.55 -13.22 26.05
N GLN A 110 -18.62 -12.29 25.86
CA GLN A 110 -18.84 -10.89 26.21
C GLN A 110 -19.89 -10.21 25.33
N LEU A 111 -19.83 -10.45 24.00
CA LEU A 111 -20.82 -9.92 23.05
C LEU A 111 -22.22 -10.52 23.31
N ASP A 112 -22.30 -11.81 23.60
CA ASP A 112 -23.55 -12.49 23.98
C ASP A 112 -24.15 -11.89 25.27
N LYS A 113 -23.32 -11.59 26.28
CA LYS A 113 -23.78 -10.96 27.55
C LYS A 113 -24.33 -9.54 27.38
N ILE A 114 -23.77 -8.77 26.43
CA ILE A 114 -24.31 -7.44 26.07
C ILE A 114 -25.66 -7.61 25.39
N GLY A 115 -25.89 -8.72 24.70
CA GLY A 115 -27.17 -9.07 24.06
C GLY A 115 -27.32 -8.48 22.68
N PHE A 116 -26.24 -8.34 21.92
CA PHE A 116 -26.29 -7.93 20.53
C PHE A 116 -27.06 -8.90 19.62
N GLY A 117 -27.78 -8.36 18.66
CA GLY A 117 -28.56 -9.10 17.68
C GLY A 117 -27.77 -9.52 16.43
N PHE A 118 -26.56 -10.03 16.62
CA PHE A 118 -25.77 -10.57 15.53
C PHE A 118 -26.30 -11.92 15.04
N ASP A 119 -26.19 -12.15 13.73
CA ASP A 119 -26.40 -13.46 13.13
C ASP A 119 -25.13 -14.31 13.25
N TRP A 120 -25.06 -15.07 14.32
CA TRP A 120 -23.92 -15.94 14.62
C TRP A 120 -23.82 -17.19 13.76
N GLU A 121 -24.83 -17.52 12.99
CA GLU A 121 -24.75 -18.62 12.02
C GLU A 121 -23.87 -18.23 10.83
N ARG A 122 -23.55 -16.93 10.72
CA ARG A 122 -22.64 -16.40 9.71
C ARG A 122 -21.28 -15.98 10.29
N GLU A 123 -20.93 -16.50 11.48
CA GLU A 123 -19.62 -16.27 12.07
C GLU A 123 -18.51 -16.74 11.13
N ILE A 124 -17.50 -15.89 10.93
CA ILE A 124 -16.29 -16.21 10.18
C ILE A 124 -15.07 -15.88 11.03
N ARG A 125 -13.96 -16.56 10.73
CA ARG A 125 -12.65 -16.31 11.35
C ARG A 125 -11.62 -16.32 10.24
N THR A 126 -10.83 -15.26 10.14
CA THR A 126 -9.85 -15.16 9.04
C THR A 126 -8.78 -16.24 9.10
N CYS A 127 -8.53 -16.84 10.28
CA CYS A 127 -7.58 -17.94 10.46
C CYS A 127 -8.13 -19.34 10.13
N ASP A 128 -9.43 -19.48 9.86
CA ASP A 128 -9.99 -20.78 9.49
C ASP A 128 -9.64 -21.12 8.03
N PRO A 129 -9.16 -22.35 7.74
CA PRO A 129 -8.79 -22.76 6.38
C PRO A 129 -9.93 -22.59 5.35
N ASP A 130 -11.18 -22.79 5.76
CA ASP A 130 -12.35 -22.62 4.90
C ASP A 130 -12.63 -21.13 4.57
N PHE A 131 -12.10 -20.21 5.37
CA PHE A 131 -12.13 -18.80 5.08
C PHE A 131 -10.93 -18.39 4.23
N TYR A 132 -9.68 -18.62 4.70
CA TYR A 132 -8.50 -18.07 4.05
C TYR A 132 -8.16 -18.75 2.70
N ARG A 133 -8.77 -19.90 2.37
CA ARG A 133 -8.72 -20.45 1.01
C ARG A 133 -9.14 -19.42 -0.04
N TRP A 134 -10.09 -18.53 0.30
CA TRP A 134 -10.57 -17.50 -0.60
C TRP A 134 -9.62 -16.30 -0.69
N THR A 135 -8.92 -15.98 0.40
CA THR A 135 -7.81 -15.02 0.37
C THR A 135 -6.68 -15.53 -0.53
N GLN A 136 -6.34 -16.80 -0.40
CA GLN A 136 -5.36 -17.46 -1.26
C GLN A 136 -5.81 -17.51 -2.73
N TRP A 137 -7.06 -17.83 -2.98
CA TRP A 137 -7.63 -17.81 -4.32
C TRP A 137 -7.56 -16.40 -4.95
N ALA A 138 -7.90 -15.36 -4.20
CA ALA A 138 -7.81 -13.98 -4.66
C ALA A 138 -6.36 -13.58 -5.01
N PHE A 139 -5.40 -14.00 -4.19
CA PHE A 139 -3.98 -13.81 -4.49
C PHE A 139 -3.59 -14.49 -5.81
N LEU A 140 -4.00 -15.72 -6.03
CA LEU A 140 -3.72 -16.43 -7.29
C LEU A 140 -4.36 -15.75 -8.51
N ARG A 141 -5.58 -15.20 -8.37
CA ARG A 141 -6.20 -14.41 -9.44
C ARG A 141 -5.38 -13.17 -9.77
N MET A 142 -4.84 -12.48 -8.77
CA MET A 142 -3.95 -11.34 -8.97
C MET A 142 -2.60 -11.76 -9.55
N PHE A 143 -2.04 -12.88 -9.09
CA PHE A 143 -0.80 -13.44 -9.65
C PHE A 143 -0.94 -13.79 -11.14
N ASP A 144 -2.11 -14.28 -11.54
CA ASP A 144 -2.41 -14.65 -12.92
C ASP A 144 -3.05 -13.52 -13.74
N SER A 145 -2.83 -12.27 -13.33
CA SER A 145 -3.40 -11.09 -13.97
C SER A 145 -2.36 -9.99 -14.18
N TRP A 146 -2.61 -9.16 -15.19
CA TRP A 146 -1.94 -7.88 -15.45
C TRP A 146 -2.98 -6.79 -15.67
N TYR A 147 -2.62 -5.52 -15.49
CA TYR A 147 -3.55 -4.41 -15.69
C TYR A 147 -3.36 -3.78 -17.07
N ASP A 148 -4.36 -3.91 -17.92
CA ASP A 148 -4.48 -3.27 -19.22
C ASP A 148 -5.07 -1.87 -19.03
N ARG A 149 -4.24 -0.82 -19.22
CA ARG A 149 -4.67 0.59 -19.03
C ARG A 149 -5.68 1.02 -20.10
N ALA A 150 -5.52 0.55 -21.34
CA ALA A 150 -6.44 0.86 -22.43
C ALA A 150 -7.85 0.27 -22.16
N ALA A 151 -7.91 -0.94 -21.61
CA ALA A 151 -9.17 -1.59 -21.23
C ALA A 151 -9.67 -1.17 -19.83
N ASP A 152 -8.86 -0.45 -19.04
CA ASP A 152 -9.11 -0.01 -17.67
C ASP A 152 -9.52 -1.16 -16.73
N ARG A 153 -8.84 -2.31 -16.84
CA ARG A 153 -9.12 -3.51 -16.04
C ARG A 153 -7.97 -4.51 -16.04
N ALA A 154 -7.99 -5.37 -15.02
CA ALA A 154 -7.13 -6.55 -15.02
C ALA A 154 -7.59 -7.57 -16.09
N ARG A 155 -6.62 -8.23 -16.71
CA ARG A 155 -6.80 -9.31 -17.72
C ARG A 155 -5.90 -10.49 -17.36
N PRO A 156 -6.22 -11.71 -17.86
CA PRO A 156 -5.37 -12.88 -17.67
C PRO A 156 -3.94 -12.65 -18.19
N ILE A 157 -2.94 -13.12 -17.48
CA ILE A 157 -1.54 -13.00 -17.87
C ILE A 157 -1.25 -13.68 -19.22
N ALA A 158 -2.05 -14.71 -19.58
CA ALA A 158 -1.95 -15.38 -20.88
C ALA A 158 -2.20 -14.42 -22.05
N ASP A 159 -3.07 -13.42 -21.91
CA ASP A 159 -3.31 -12.40 -22.94
C ASP A 159 -2.05 -11.55 -23.16
N LEU A 160 -1.35 -11.20 -22.07
CA LEU A 160 -0.08 -10.48 -22.16
C LEU A 160 1.00 -11.33 -22.83
N VAL A 161 1.12 -12.61 -22.46
CA VAL A 161 2.09 -13.53 -23.06
C VAL A 161 1.86 -13.62 -24.57
N ALA A 162 0.60 -13.79 -25.02
CA ALA A 162 0.26 -13.83 -26.43
C ALA A 162 0.63 -12.53 -27.18
N HIS A 163 0.45 -11.36 -26.54
CA HIS A 163 0.90 -10.08 -27.08
C HIS A 163 2.43 -10.03 -27.21
N LEU A 164 3.17 -10.41 -26.16
CA LEU A 164 4.63 -10.40 -26.16
C LEU A 164 5.23 -11.36 -27.20
N GLU A 165 4.59 -12.50 -27.43
CA GLU A 165 5.01 -13.47 -28.46
C GLU A 165 4.88 -12.93 -29.88
N THR A 166 3.94 -12.02 -30.13
CA THR A 166 3.66 -11.48 -31.46
C THR A 166 4.24 -10.10 -31.73
N HIS A 167 4.29 -9.26 -30.71
CA HIS A 167 4.65 -7.83 -30.84
C HIS A 167 5.81 -7.40 -29.92
N GLY A 168 6.25 -8.26 -29.00
CA GLY A 168 7.13 -7.80 -27.93
C GLY A 168 6.40 -6.77 -27.06
N THR A 169 7.08 -5.71 -26.69
CA THR A 169 6.49 -4.61 -25.90
C THR A 169 5.89 -3.50 -26.78
N GLU A 170 5.93 -3.61 -28.10
CA GLU A 170 5.37 -2.61 -29.02
C GLU A 170 3.84 -2.51 -28.84
N GLY A 171 3.34 -1.28 -28.65
CA GLY A 171 1.91 -1.01 -28.46
C GLY A 171 1.33 -1.48 -27.12
N LEU A 172 2.14 -1.96 -26.18
CA LEU A 172 1.70 -2.41 -24.87
C LEU A 172 1.44 -1.21 -23.94
N ASP A 173 0.20 -1.02 -23.51
CA ASP A 173 -0.18 -0.06 -22.48
C ASP A 173 -0.56 -0.78 -21.17
N ALA A 174 0.46 -1.26 -20.48
CA ALA A 174 0.34 -2.04 -19.24
C ALA A 174 0.84 -1.26 -18.02
N ALA A 175 0.21 -1.48 -16.87
CA ALA A 175 0.79 -1.03 -15.61
C ALA A 175 1.99 -1.91 -15.26
N GLY A 176 3.15 -1.32 -15.08
CA GLY A 176 4.40 -2.01 -14.78
C GLY A 176 5.21 -1.28 -13.71
N THR A 177 6.22 -1.97 -13.18
CA THR A 177 7.19 -1.39 -12.22
C THR A 177 8.23 -0.55 -12.98
N GLU A 178 8.67 -1.04 -14.13
CA GLU A 178 9.69 -0.42 -14.97
C GLU A 178 9.22 -0.35 -16.44
N GLU A 179 9.82 0.53 -17.22
CA GLU A 179 9.62 0.57 -18.67
C GLU A 179 10.55 -0.44 -19.33
N LEU A 180 10.01 -1.59 -19.70
CA LEU A 180 10.74 -2.61 -20.44
C LEU A 180 10.50 -2.45 -21.94
N GLY A 181 11.58 -2.61 -22.75
CA GLY A 181 11.54 -2.56 -24.20
C GLY A 181 12.25 -3.76 -24.80
N PHE A 182 11.52 -4.63 -25.52
CA PHE A 182 12.07 -5.75 -26.29
C PHE A 182 11.11 -6.17 -27.41
N THR A 183 11.67 -6.76 -28.44
CA THR A 183 10.96 -7.32 -29.60
C THR A 183 10.39 -8.71 -29.33
N ALA A 184 9.47 -9.18 -30.16
CA ALA A 184 8.98 -10.57 -30.11
C ALA A 184 10.11 -11.61 -30.29
N ALA A 185 11.13 -11.30 -31.09
CA ALA A 185 12.27 -12.17 -31.29
C ALA A 185 13.15 -12.28 -30.03
N GLU A 186 13.38 -11.16 -29.34
CA GLU A 186 14.09 -11.14 -28.06
C GLU A 186 13.29 -11.87 -26.99
N TRP A 187 11.97 -11.67 -26.91
CA TRP A 187 11.09 -12.45 -26.02
C TRP A 187 11.19 -13.95 -26.31
N ALA A 188 11.17 -14.36 -27.58
CA ALA A 188 11.29 -15.77 -27.95
C ALA A 188 12.64 -16.40 -27.54
N ALA A 189 13.71 -15.60 -27.57
CA ALA A 189 15.05 -16.02 -27.17
C ALA A 189 15.27 -16.10 -25.65
N MET A 190 14.40 -15.51 -24.83
CA MET A 190 14.49 -15.56 -23.36
C MET A 190 14.31 -16.97 -22.82
N THR A 191 15.09 -17.31 -21.80
CA THR A 191 14.89 -18.54 -21.03
C THR A 191 13.57 -18.47 -20.23
N PRO A 192 13.00 -19.60 -19.81
CA PRO A 192 11.80 -19.62 -18.97
C PRO A 192 11.91 -18.72 -17.72
N LYS A 193 13.10 -18.68 -17.09
CA LYS A 193 13.37 -17.83 -15.94
C LYS A 193 13.31 -16.33 -16.30
N GLN A 194 13.98 -15.92 -17.36
CA GLN A 194 13.95 -14.54 -17.83
C GLN A 194 12.53 -14.08 -18.22
N LYS A 195 11.74 -14.96 -18.87
CA LYS A 195 10.32 -14.68 -19.15
C LYS A 195 9.51 -14.49 -17.88
N SER A 196 9.71 -15.34 -16.88
CA SER A 196 9.04 -15.22 -15.58
C SER A 196 9.41 -13.92 -14.87
N GLU A 197 10.69 -13.55 -14.85
CA GLU A 197 11.18 -12.30 -14.28
C GLU A 197 10.61 -11.08 -15.01
N ALA A 198 10.57 -11.08 -16.34
CA ALA A 198 9.95 -10.02 -17.13
C ALA A 198 8.44 -9.90 -16.83
N LEU A 199 7.71 -11.01 -16.70
CA LEU A 199 6.27 -10.99 -16.38
C LEU A 199 5.99 -10.41 -14.99
N MET A 200 6.91 -10.52 -14.02
CA MET A 200 6.75 -9.87 -12.71
C MET A 200 6.64 -8.35 -12.82
N ASN A 201 7.19 -7.76 -13.88
CA ASN A 201 7.03 -6.33 -14.15
C ASN A 201 5.56 -5.89 -14.33
N TRP A 202 4.66 -6.79 -14.71
CA TRP A 202 3.25 -6.45 -15.04
C TRP A 202 2.21 -7.20 -14.20
N ARG A 203 2.57 -8.29 -13.51
CA ARG A 203 1.63 -9.04 -12.67
C ARG A 203 1.03 -8.16 -11.59
N MET A 204 -0.25 -8.40 -11.27
CA MET A 204 -0.96 -7.69 -10.20
C MET A 204 -0.49 -8.11 -8.80
N ALA A 205 -0.15 -9.39 -8.61
CA ALA A 205 0.65 -9.86 -7.48
C ALA A 205 2.03 -10.25 -8.02
N TYR A 206 3.08 -9.59 -7.56
CA TYR A 206 4.43 -9.74 -8.11
C TYR A 206 5.48 -9.80 -7.01
N LEU A 207 6.59 -10.40 -7.34
CA LEU A 207 7.76 -10.54 -6.49
C LEU A 207 8.83 -9.54 -6.96
N GLY A 208 9.24 -8.62 -6.10
CA GLY A 208 10.17 -7.56 -6.47
C GLY A 208 10.94 -6.98 -5.28
N ASN A 209 12.03 -6.28 -5.58
CA ASN A 209 12.77 -5.52 -4.58
C ASN A 209 11.99 -4.27 -4.19
N THR A 210 11.81 -4.08 -2.89
CA THR A 210 11.15 -2.90 -2.36
C THR A 210 11.77 -2.49 -1.03
N MET A 211 11.69 -1.19 -0.73
CA MET A 211 12.13 -0.64 0.55
C MET A 211 11.12 -1.00 1.63
N VAL A 212 11.57 -1.63 2.70
CA VAL A 212 10.72 -2.11 3.80
C VAL A 212 11.21 -1.63 5.16
N ASN A 213 10.30 -1.56 6.13
CA ASN A 213 10.62 -1.37 7.54
C ASN A 213 10.99 -2.74 8.14
N TRP A 214 12.25 -3.08 8.18
CA TRP A 214 12.73 -4.33 8.73
C TRP A 214 13.03 -4.20 10.23
N CYS A 215 12.49 -5.09 11.04
CA CYS A 215 12.82 -5.19 12.46
C CYS A 215 13.63 -6.46 12.72
N PRO A 216 14.97 -6.37 12.90
CA PRO A 216 15.81 -7.56 13.10
C PRO A 216 15.42 -8.37 14.35
N LYS A 217 14.98 -7.69 15.42
CA LYS A 217 14.59 -8.35 16.67
C LYS A 217 13.29 -9.15 16.56
N LEU A 218 12.34 -8.66 15.75
CA LEU A 218 11.08 -9.36 15.47
C LEU A 218 11.21 -10.31 14.28
N GLY A 219 12.29 -10.20 13.49
CA GLY A 219 12.55 -11.03 12.31
C GLY A 219 11.52 -10.86 11.19
N THR A 220 10.88 -9.69 11.08
CA THR A 220 9.79 -9.46 10.11
C THR A 220 9.76 -8.02 9.62
N VAL A 221 9.14 -7.84 8.45
CA VAL A 221 8.75 -6.54 7.91
C VAL A 221 7.54 -6.01 8.70
N LEU A 222 7.56 -4.72 8.99
CA LEU A 222 6.50 -3.98 9.67
C LEU A 222 5.82 -3.00 8.72
N ALA A 223 4.51 -2.83 8.88
CA ALA A 223 3.77 -1.77 8.22
C ALA A 223 4.13 -0.39 8.83
N ASN A 224 3.84 0.70 8.13
CA ASN A 224 4.20 2.04 8.58
C ASN A 224 3.53 2.42 9.91
N ASP A 225 2.33 1.93 10.19
CA ASP A 225 1.59 2.11 11.44
C ASP A 225 2.11 1.23 12.59
N GLU A 226 2.91 0.22 12.29
CA GLU A 226 3.61 -0.62 13.28
C GLU A 226 4.97 -0.02 13.71
N VAL A 227 5.35 1.15 13.18
CA VAL A 227 6.63 1.83 13.48
C VAL A 227 6.37 3.24 14.00
N SER A 228 7.04 3.62 15.09
CA SER A 228 7.01 4.95 15.68
C SER A 228 8.41 5.33 16.16
N GLU A 229 8.88 6.51 15.75
CA GLU A 229 10.20 7.04 16.15
C GLU A 229 11.37 6.06 15.88
N GLY A 230 11.32 5.37 14.72
CA GLY A 230 12.34 4.38 14.35
C GLY A 230 12.30 3.08 15.15
N LEU A 231 11.27 2.91 15.99
CA LEU A 231 11.09 1.73 16.83
C LEU A 231 9.79 1.01 16.48
N SER A 232 9.76 -0.30 16.64
CA SER A 232 8.51 -1.06 16.56
C SER A 232 7.56 -0.64 17.68
N VAL A 233 6.29 -0.35 17.37
CA VAL A 233 5.23 -0.05 18.36
C VAL A 233 5.12 -1.17 19.37
N ARG A 234 5.38 -2.40 18.94
CA ARG A 234 5.44 -3.56 19.83
C ARG A 234 6.88 -3.89 20.20
N GLY A 235 7.18 -3.82 21.49
CA GLY A 235 8.47 -4.18 22.06
C GLY A 235 9.54 -3.09 21.99
N GLY A 236 9.30 -1.96 21.29
CA GLY A 236 10.26 -0.84 21.23
C GLY A 236 11.60 -1.19 20.59
N HIS A 237 11.60 -2.09 19.60
CA HIS A 237 12.83 -2.55 18.95
C HIS A 237 13.22 -1.66 17.77
N PRO A 238 14.52 -1.44 17.52
CA PRO A 238 14.99 -0.68 16.36
C PRO A 238 14.48 -1.26 15.05
N VAL A 239 14.08 -0.37 14.15
CA VAL A 239 13.61 -0.69 12.79
C VAL A 239 14.57 -0.06 11.79
N GLU A 240 14.88 -0.79 10.73
CA GLU A 240 15.79 -0.37 9.67
C GLU A 240 15.05 -0.28 8.34
N GLN A 241 15.37 0.74 7.53
CA GLN A 241 14.99 0.76 6.13
C GLN A 241 15.92 -0.18 5.36
N LYS A 242 15.34 -1.16 4.65
CA LYS A 242 16.10 -2.19 3.93
C LYS A 242 15.43 -2.55 2.61
N MET A 243 16.22 -2.65 1.55
CA MET A 243 15.77 -3.25 0.30
C MET A 243 15.63 -4.77 0.49
N MET A 244 14.44 -5.29 0.25
CA MET A 244 14.16 -6.72 0.35
C MET A 244 13.29 -7.20 -0.81
N TYR A 245 13.51 -8.43 -1.23
CA TYR A 245 12.70 -9.11 -2.22
C TYR A 245 11.39 -9.57 -1.57
N GLN A 246 10.26 -9.02 -1.99
CA GLN A 246 8.96 -9.15 -1.31
C GLN A 246 7.84 -9.39 -2.32
N TRP A 247 6.82 -10.15 -1.94
CA TRP A 247 5.54 -10.12 -2.64
C TRP A 247 4.88 -8.77 -2.45
N CYS A 248 4.39 -8.23 -3.55
CA CYS A 248 3.69 -6.95 -3.59
C CYS A 248 2.38 -7.08 -4.37
N LEU A 249 1.38 -6.27 -4.03
CA LEU A 249 0.17 -6.09 -4.84
C LEU A 249 0.21 -4.73 -5.53
N ARG A 250 -0.06 -4.72 -6.83
CA ARG A 250 0.00 -3.53 -7.70
C ARG A 250 -1.26 -2.66 -7.55
N VAL A 251 -1.47 -2.17 -6.34
CA VAL A 251 -2.60 -1.29 -6.00
C VAL A 251 -2.55 0.01 -6.79
N SER A 252 -1.35 0.51 -7.08
CA SER A 252 -1.12 1.72 -7.87
C SER A 252 -1.74 1.67 -9.28
N ALA A 253 -1.86 0.48 -9.88
CA ALA A 253 -2.52 0.29 -11.17
C ALA A 253 -3.99 0.72 -11.17
N TYR A 254 -4.66 0.60 -10.03
CA TYR A 254 -6.06 0.99 -9.85
C TYR A 254 -6.26 2.41 -9.32
N ALA A 255 -5.19 3.21 -9.14
CA ALA A 255 -5.27 4.52 -8.50
C ALA A 255 -6.33 5.45 -9.11
N GLU A 256 -6.35 5.58 -10.44
CA GLU A 256 -7.36 6.40 -11.14
C GLU A 256 -8.77 5.84 -10.98
N ARG A 257 -8.92 4.53 -11.08
CA ARG A 257 -10.21 3.85 -10.90
C ARG A 257 -10.74 3.95 -9.47
N LEU A 258 -9.85 3.86 -8.47
CA LEU A 258 -10.18 4.11 -7.07
C LEU A 258 -10.65 5.55 -6.85
N LEU A 259 -10.04 6.54 -7.49
CA LEU A 259 -10.48 7.94 -7.42
C LEU A 259 -11.87 8.15 -8.02
N ARG A 260 -12.08 7.73 -9.28
CA ARG A 260 -13.37 7.86 -9.97
C ARG A 260 -14.49 7.13 -9.23
N GLY A 261 -14.18 5.96 -8.64
CA GLY A 261 -15.14 5.17 -7.90
C GLY A 261 -15.69 5.87 -6.65
N LEU A 262 -14.99 6.87 -6.09
CA LEU A 262 -15.48 7.64 -4.94
C LEU A 262 -16.72 8.46 -5.25
N ASP A 263 -16.88 8.92 -6.49
CA ASP A 263 -17.98 9.81 -6.88
C ASP A 263 -19.34 9.10 -6.79
N GLY A 264 -19.36 7.77 -6.99
CA GLY A 264 -20.56 6.95 -6.92
C GLY A 264 -20.88 6.40 -5.52
N LEU A 265 -20.06 6.68 -4.49
CA LEU A 265 -20.27 6.18 -3.13
C LEU A 265 -21.07 7.17 -2.28
N ASP A 266 -22.03 6.65 -1.52
CA ASP A 266 -22.77 7.40 -0.50
C ASP A 266 -21.97 7.44 0.82
N TRP A 267 -20.79 8.07 0.76
CA TRP A 267 -19.89 8.28 1.89
C TRP A 267 -19.79 9.75 2.25
N SER A 268 -19.40 10.03 3.49
CA SER A 268 -19.13 11.41 3.90
C SER A 268 -18.01 12.03 3.05
N GLU A 269 -18.10 13.32 2.74
CA GLU A 269 -17.05 13.99 1.96
C GLU A 269 -15.70 13.97 2.68
N SER A 270 -15.67 14.02 4.01
CA SER A 270 -14.45 13.90 4.80
C SER A 270 -13.73 12.56 4.54
N LEU A 271 -14.47 11.45 4.45
CA LEU A 271 -13.92 10.13 4.16
C LEU A 271 -13.39 10.06 2.71
N LYS A 272 -14.17 10.59 1.75
CA LYS A 272 -13.74 10.66 0.34
C LYS A 272 -12.48 11.50 0.18
N GLU A 273 -12.41 12.67 0.82
CA GLU A 273 -11.22 13.52 0.79
C GLU A 273 -9.99 12.85 1.42
N THR A 274 -10.18 12.12 2.51
CA THR A 274 -9.10 11.34 3.11
C THR A 274 -8.52 10.33 2.11
N GLN A 275 -9.37 9.63 1.36
CA GLN A 275 -8.90 8.69 0.32
C GLN A 275 -8.30 9.43 -0.89
N ARG A 276 -8.90 10.53 -1.37
CA ARG A 276 -8.33 11.34 -2.46
C ARG A 276 -6.93 11.81 -2.11
N ASN A 277 -6.75 12.33 -0.90
CA ASN A 277 -5.45 12.80 -0.42
C ASN A 277 -4.44 11.65 -0.26
N TRP A 278 -4.86 10.47 0.16
CA TRP A 278 -4.01 9.29 0.27
C TRP A 278 -3.56 8.77 -1.09
N ILE A 279 -4.49 8.66 -2.04
CA ILE A 279 -4.19 8.28 -3.42
C ILE A 279 -3.30 9.35 -4.08
N GLY A 280 -3.56 10.63 -3.80
CA GLY A 280 -2.67 11.74 -4.09
C GLY A 280 -2.34 11.89 -5.57
N ARG A 281 -3.37 11.97 -6.44
CA ARG A 281 -3.20 12.23 -7.87
C ARG A 281 -2.55 13.60 -8.08
N SER A 282 -1.49 13.63 -8.84
CA SER A 282 -0.82 14.86 -9.26
C SER A 282 -0.49 14.77 -10.75
N GLU A 283 -0.73 15.85 -11.48
CA GLU A 283 -0.36 15.97 -12.88
C GLU A 283 0.79 16.95 -13.00
N GLY A 284 1.90 16.48 -13.56
CA GLY A 284 3.12 17.26 -13.66
C GLY A 284 3.89 16.95 -14.95
N ALA A 285 5.16 17.30 -14.92
CA ALA A 285 6.12 16.99 -15.96
C ALA A 285 7.29 16.19 -15.39
N GLU A 286 7.66 15.12 -16.07
CA GLU A 286 8.98 14.52 -15.93
C GLU A 286 9.95 15.28 -16.82
N MET A 287 11.13 15.60 -16.28
CA MET A 287 12.20 16.28 -17.00
C MET A 287 13.55 15.63 -16.71
N ARG A 288 14.43 15.64 -17.70
CA ARG A 288 15.77 15.08 -17.60
C ARG A 288 16.82 16.20 -17.49
N PHE A 289 17.71 16.04 -16.54
CA PHE A 289 18.84 16.93 -16.29
C PHE A 289 20.12 16.13 -16.48
N CYS A 290 20.87 16.42 -17.55
CA CYS A 290 22.14 15.76 -17.83
C CYS A 290 23.18 16.12 -16.74
N ILE A 291 24.03 15.17 -16.36
CA ILE A 291 25.16 15.44 -15.47
C ILE A 291 26.32 16.02 -16.26
N ASP A 292 26.85 17.12 -15.80
CA ASP A 292 27.99 17.82 -16.46
C ASP A 292 29.19 16.88 -16.61
N GLY A 293 29.66 16.75 -17.86
CA GLY A 293 30.77 15.85 -18.21
C GLY A 293 30.44 14.36 -18.22
N ARG A 294 29.14 14.00 -18.16
CA ARG A 294 28.65 12.61 -18.20
C ARG A 294 27.44 12.51 -19.12
N ASP A 295 27.70 12.36 -20.43
CA ASP A 295 26.65 12.23 -21.46
C ASP A 295 25.81 10.94 -21.31
N ASP A 296 26.30 9.99 -20.53
CA ASP A 296 25.67 8.70 -20.23
C ASP A 296 24.74 8.74 -19.00
N LEU A 297 24.66 9.88 -18.31
CA LEU A 297 23.95 9.96 -17.03
C LEU A 297 23.02 11.18 -16.97
N GLU A 298 21.73 10.89 -16.79
CA GLU A 298 20.70 11.90 -16.62
C GLU A 298 19.97 11.68 -15.28
N LEU A 299 19.59 12.77 -14.61
CA LEU A 299 18.67 12.76 -13.49
C LEU A 299 17.28 13.05 -14.00
N GLU A 300 16.35 12.11 -13.82
CA GLU A 300 14.95 12.33 -14.12
C GLU A 300 14.24 12.85 -12.86
N ILE A 301 13.49 13.94 -13.00
CA ILE A 301 12.67 14.52 -11.92
C ILE A 301 11.21 14.58 -12.33
N PHE A 302 10.33 14.58 -11.33
CA PHE A 302 8.92 14.90 -11.51
C PHE A 302 8.56 16.18 -10.76
N THR A 303 7.87 17.11 -11.43
CA THR A 303 7.38 18.33 -10.82
C THR A 303 5.96 18.69 -11.25
N THR A 304 5.15 19.17 -10.31
CA THR A 304 3.85 19.80 -10.61
C THR A 304 3.98 21.29 -10.93
N ARG A 305 5.16 21.86 -10.68
CA ARG A 305 5.51 23.26 -10.87
C ARG A 305 6.54 23.43 -11.99
N ALA A 306 6.17 22.95 -13.20
CA ALA A 306 7.03 23.08 -14.37
C ALA A 306 7.35 24.56 -14.75
N ASP A 307 6.49 25.49 -14.35
CA ASP A 307 6.70 26.94 -14.46
C ASP A 307 7.96 27.44 -13.73
N THR A 308 8.38 26.75 -12.66
CA THR A 308 9.47 27.23 -11.80
C THR A 308 10.87 26.74 -12.21
N VAL A 309 11.00 26.02 -13.31
CA VAL A 309 12.28 25.42 -13.74
C VAL A 309 13.39 26.45 -13.96
N PHE A 310 13.07 27.69 -14.32
CA PHE A 310 14.03 28.79 -14.47
C PHE A 310 14.67 29.25 -13.13
N GLY A 311 14.00 28.99 -12.01
CA GLY A 311 14.48 29.30 -10.66
C GLY A 311 15.17 28.15 -9.95
N VAL A 312 15.43 27.05 -10.65
CA VAL A 312 16.19 25.91 -10.09
C VAL A 312 17.61 26.31 -9.86
N THR A 313 18.07 26.24 -8.61
CA THR A 313 19.42 26.63 -8.21
C THR A 313 20.26 25.47 -7.70
N PHE A 314 19.65 24.34 -7.40
CA PHE A 314 20.31 23.07 -7.07
C PHE A 314 19.39 21.88 -7.32
N MET A 315 19.98 20.69 -7.35
CA MET A 315 19.27 19.42 -7.38
C MET A 315 19.48 18.69 -6.06
N VAL A 316 18.49 17.91 -5.63
CA VAL A 316 18.62 17.10 -4.40
C VAL A 316 18.18 15.67 -4.67
N LEU A 317 19.01 14.74 -4.21
CA LEU A 317 18.78 13.30 -4.24
C LEU A 317 18.38 12.79 -2.86
N ALA A 318 17.45 11.85 -2.84
CA ALA A 318 17.17 11.07 -1.64
C ALA A 318 18.40 10.22 -1.27
N PRO A 319 18.72 10.03 0.02
CA PRO A 319 19.86 9.22 0.45
C PRO A 319 19.87 7.78 -0.08
N GLU A 320 18.67 7.23 -0.37
CA GLU A 320 18.48 5.88 -0.87
C GLU A 320 18.44 5.78 -2.41
N SER A 321 18.52 6.93 -3.10
CA SER A 321 18.46 6.96 -4.57
C SER A 321 19.69 6.28 -5.18
N GLU A 322 19.47 5.44 -6.17
CA GLU A 322 20.54 4.80 -6.95
C GLU A 322 21.45 5.79 -7.69
N TYR A 323 20.96 7.00 -7.92
CA TYR A 323 21.75 8.06 -8.53
C TYR A 323 22.91 8.53 -7.64
N VAL A 324 22.79 8.43 -6.31
CA VAL A 324 23.80 8.95 -5.37
C VAL A 324 25.17 8.36 -5.65
N GLU A 325 25.27 7.04 -5.80
CA GLU A 325 26.55 6.39 -6.09
C GLU A 325 27.08 6.77 -7.49
N LYS A 326 26.19 6.89 -8.47
CA LYS A 326 26.53 7.18 -9.88
C LYS A 326 27.05 8.59 -10.08
N VAL A 327 26.54 9.59 -9.33
CA VAL A 327 26.91 11.01 -9.48
C VAL A 327 27.98 11.47 -8.50
N THR A 328 28.19 10.78 -7.38
CA THR A 328 29.16 11.21 -6.36
C THR A 328 30.59 11.10 -6.87
N THR A 329 31.31 12.23 -6.83
CA THR A 329 32.73 12.25 -7.24
C THR A 329 33.61 11.50 -6.26
N SER A 330 34.79 11.05 -6.71
CA SER A 330 35.73 10.29 -5.88
C SER A 330 36.11 11.04 -4.61
N GLU A 331 36.26 12.37 -4.70
CA GLU A 331 36.66 13.25 -3.60
C GLU A 331 35.60 13.39 -2.52
N ARG A 332 34.33 13.16 -2.87
CA ARG A 332 33.18 13.34 -1.97
C ARG A 332 32.62 12.03 -1.42
N ARG A 333 33.08 10.88 -1.90
CA ARG A 333 32.53 9.57 -1.50
C ARG A 333 32.49 9.32 -0.01
N ALA A 334 33.56 9.68 0.70
CA ALA A 334 33.63 9.44 2.15
C ALA A 334 32.61 10.29 2.91
N GLU A 335 32.47 11.56 2.58
CA GLU A 335 31.54 12.50 3.21
C GLU A 335 30.08 12.13 2.93
N VAL A 336 29.78 11.75 1.69
CA VAL A 336 28.44 11.29 1.29
C VAL A 336 28.06 9.98 2.00
N ALA A 337 28.99 9.03 2.09
CA ALA A 337 28.76 7.76 2.79
C ALA A 337 28.51 7.95 4.30
N GLU A 338 29.24 8.87 4.95
CA GLU A 338 29.05 9.24 6.36
C GLU A 338 27.66 9.85 6.57
N TYR A 339 27.25 10.78 5.70
CA TYR A 339 25.94 11.40 5.76
C TYR A 339 24.80 10.36 5.62
N ILE A 340 24.89 9.47 4.62
CA ILE A 340 23.91 8.41 4.41
C ILE A 340 23.79 7.50 5.65
N ALA A 341 24.92 7.10 6.23
CA ALA A 341 24.94 6.29 7.44
C ALA A 341 24.25 6.98 8.62
N ALA A 342 24.39 8.30 8.76
CA ALA A 342 23.78 9.09 9.82
C ALA A 342 22.25 9.20 9.69
N VAL A 343 21.71 9.28 8.45
CA VAL A 343 20.27 9.49 8.21
C VAL A 343 19.49 8.21 7.95
N LYS A 344 20.16 7.10 7.69
CA LYS A 344 19.56 5.79 7.29
C LYS A 344 18.57 5.23 8.32
N HIS A 345 18.64 5.62 9.59
CA HIS A 345 17.75 5.14 10.64
C HIS A 345 16.47 5.97 10.79
N LYS A 346 16.35 7.11 10.10
CA LYS A 346 15.13 7.92 10.12
C LYS A 346 14.07 7.34 9.21
N THR A 347 12.86 7.16 9.74
CA THR A 347 11.68 6.78 8.94
C THR A 347 11.26 7.94 8.02
N GLU A 348 10.53 7.64 6.95
CA GLU A 348 9.96 8.68 6.06
C GLU A 348 9.10 9.69 6.84
N ARG A 349 8.33 9.22 7.83
CA ARG A 349 7.49 10.09 8.67
C ARG A 349 8.32 11.04 9.53
N GLU A 350 9.38 10.55 10.13
CA GLU A 350 10.32 11.39 10.91
C GLU A 350 10.99 12.43 10.03
N ARG A 351 11.43 12.05 8.83
CA ARG A 351 12.02 12.96 7.85
C ARG A 351 11.06 14.05 7.39
N MET A 352 9.74 13.75 7.27
CA MET A 352 8.72 14.74 6.93
C MET A 352 8.46 15.76 8.06
N ILE A 353 8.65 15.36 9.32
CA ILE A 353 8.38 16.18 10.51
C ILE A 353 9.63 16.96 10.96
N ASP A 354 10.82 16.41 10.71
CA ASP A 354 12.09 17.01 11.11
C ASP A 354 12.34 18.31 10.32
N LYS A 355 12.40 19.41 11.03
CA LYS A 355 12.65 20.75 10.45
C LYS A 355 14.14 21.13 10.40
N ARG A 356 15.03 20.26 10.89
CA ARG A 356 16.48 20.51 10.83
C ARG A 356 16.96 20.35 9.40
N VAL A 357 17.71 21.33 8.93
CA VAL A 357 18.32 21.28 7.61
C VAL A 357 19.61 20.48 7.67
N SER A 358 19.73 19.47 6.82
CA SER A 358 20.95 18.69 6.65
C SER A 358 21.13 18.27 5.20
N GLY A 359 22.36 18.08 4.77
CA GLY A 359 22.68 17.63 3.41
C GLY A 359 24.16 17.59 3.15
N VAL A 360 24.55 16.96 2.05
CA VAL A 360 25.95 16.85 1.61
C VAL A 360 26.06 17.06 0.10
N PHE A 361 27.08 17.80 -0.33
CA PHE A 361 27.36 18.03 -1.75
C PHE A 361 28.03 16.80 -2.39
N THR A 362 27.52 16.33 -3.52
CA THR A 362 28.06 15.16 -4.24
C THR A 362 29.35 15.43 -5.01
N GLY A 363 29.69 16.70 -5.23
CA GLY A 363 30.78 17.14 -6.13
C GLY A 363 30.35 17.28 -7.58
N ALA A 364 29.19 16.78 -7.97
CA ALA A 364 28.66 16.82 -9.33
C ALA A 364 27.75 18.04 -9.57
N TYR A 365 27.61 18.39 -10.84
CA TYR A 365 26.68 19.41 -11.31
C TYR A 365 25.73 18.80 -12.35
N ALA A 366 24.48 19.21 -12.34
CA ALA A 366 23.50 18.93 -13.39
C ALA A 366 23.33 20.17 -14.30
N ILE A 367 22.90 19.96 -15.52
CA ILE A 367 22.64 21.03 -16.48
C ILE A 367 21.12 21.26 -16.55
N ASN A 368 20.68 22.47 -16.23
CA ASN A 368 19.28 22.84 -16.38
C ASN A 368 18.90 22.88 -17.87
N PRO A 369 17.94 22.04 -18.33
CA PRO A 369 17.65 21.87 -19.75
C PRO A 369 17.07 23.11 -20.44
N LEU A 370 16.49 24.07 -19.68
CA LEU A 370 15.90 25.29 -20.23
C LEU A 370 16.87 26.49 -20.26
N THR A 371 17.87 26.48 -19.37
CA THR A 371 18.79 27.61 -19.24
C THR A 371 20.23 27.29 -19.64
N GLY A 372 20.60 26.02 -19.73
CA GLY A 372 21.98 25.56 -19.94
C GLY A 372 22.91 25.79 -18.74
N LYS A 373 22.42 26.30 -17.63
CA LYS A 373 23.22 26.58 -16.43
C LYS A 373 23.57 25.32 -15.65
N LYS A 374 24.79 25.26 -15.12
CA LYS A 374 25.22 24.22 -14.18
C LYS A 374 24.68 24.51 -12.79
N ILE A 375 24.09 23.51 -12.17
CA ILE A 375 23.52 23.57 -10.83
C ILE A 375 24.05 22.41 -9.99
N PRO A 376 24.44 22.62 -8.70
CA PRO A 376 25.07 21.61 -7.87
C PRO A 376 24.07 20.52 -7.48
N VAL A 377 24.54 19.29 -7.37
CA VAL A 377 23.75 18.12 -6.95
C VAL A 377 24.08 17.76 -5.50
N TRP A 378 23.07 17.74 -4.65
CA TRP A 378 23.15 17.46 -3.22
C TRP A 378 22.45 16.16 -2.85
N VAL A 379 22.75 15.60 -1.69
CA VAL A 379 21.98 14.54 -1.04
C VAL A 379 21.39 15.10 0.24
N SER A 380 20.10 14.90 0.47
CA SER A 380 19.45 15.35 1.71
C SER A 380 18.26 14.47 2.09
N ASP A 381 18.05 14.31 3.38
CA ASP A 381 17.00 13.47 3.98
C ASP A 381 15.59 14.08 3.90
N TYR A 382 15.43 15.34 3.47
CA TYR A 382 14.10 15.91 3.22
C TYR A 382 13.47 15.43 1.89
N VAL A 383 14.24 14.78 1.01
CA VAL A 383 13.77 14.16 -0.23
C VAL A 383 13.54 12.68 0.00
N LEU A 384 12.39 12.17 -0.43
CA LEU A 384 12.00 10.77 -0.25
C LEU A 384 12.17 9.99 -1.57
N ALA A 385 12.84 8.84 -1.52
CA ALA A 385 13.06 7.99 -2.70
C ALA A 385 11.76 7.43 -3.29
N GLY A 386 10.76 7.25 -2.47
CA GLY A 386 9.49 6.67 -2.90
C GLY A 386 8.52 7.67 -3.55
N TYR A 387 8.88 8.93 -3.70
CA TYR A 387 8.08 9.91 -4.44
C TYR A 387 8.84 10.36 -5.69
N GLY A 388 8.27 10.05 -6.87
CA GLY A 388 8.93 10.30 -8.14
C GLY A 388 10.15 9.39 -8.38
N THR A 389 11.25 9.98 -8.80
CA THR A 389 12.51 9.29 -9.15
C THR A 389 13.54 9.29 -8.02
N GLY A 390 13.20 9.84 -6.84
CA GLY A 390 14.16 10.07 -5.76
C GLY A 390 15.13 11.22 -6.03
N ALA A 391 14.85 12.02 -7.05
CA ALA A 391 15.55 13.25 -7.39
C ALA A 391 14.55 14.42 -7.51
N ILE A 392 14.88 15.58 -7.01
CA ILE A 392 14.09 16.80 -7.17
C ILE A 392 14.92 17.96 -7.73
N MET A 393 14.29 18.83 -8.49
CA MET A 393 14.77 20.16 -8.75
C MET A 393 14.37 21.08 -7.60
N ALA A 394 15.28 21.81 -7.01
CA ALA A 394 15.01 22.70 -5.90
C ALA A 394 14.83 24.15 -6.35
N VAL A 395 13.73 24.77 -5.89
CA VAL A 395 13.35 26.14 -6.24
C VAL A 395 13.15 26.96 -4.97
N PRO A 396 14.23 27.47 -4.36
CA PRO A 396 14.19 28.13 -3.05
C PRO A 396 13.23 29.31 -2.94
N ALA A 397 13.00 30.03 -4.03
CA ALA A 397 12.09 31.16 -4.02
C ALA A 397 10.61 30.76 -3.82
N HIS A 398 10.24 29.48 -4.12
CA HIS A 398 8.85 29.04 -4.20
C HIS A 398 8.57 27.72 -3.48
N ASP A 399 9.50 27.22 -2.65
CA ASP A 399 9.31 26.08 -1.73
C ASP A 399 10.08 26.36 -0.42
N SER A 400 9.37 26.28 0.70
CA SER A 400 9.92 26.64 2.01
C SER A 400 11.04 25.72 2.50
N ARG A 401 11.05 24.44 2.09
CA ARG A 401 12.11 23.49 2.44
C ARG A 401 13.37 23.79 1.62
N ASP A 402 13.20 24.03 0.33
CA ASP A 402 14.28 24.42 -0.56
C ASP A 402 14.87 25.76 -0.13
N TYR A 403 14.03 26.71 0.32
CA TYR A 403 14.47 27.99 0.87
C TYR A 403 15.35 27.82 2.10
N ALA A 404 14.88 27.02 3.08
CA ALA A 404 15.65 26.75 4.29
C ALA A 404 17.00 26.10 3.96
N PHE A 405 17.02 25.16 3.01
CA PHE A 405 18.23 24.50 2.54
C PHE A 405 19.19 25.50 1.85
N ALA A 406 18.67 26.31 0.93
CA ALA A 406 19.46 27.29 0.22
C ALA A 406 20.09 28.32 1.16
N ARG A 407 19.34 28.79 2.16
CA ARG A 407 19.86 29.73 3.19
C ARG A 407 20.94 29.09 4.07
N HIS A 408 20.78 27.79 4.41
CA HIS A 408 21.74 27.06 5.23
C HIS A 408 23.09 26.83 4.51
N PHE A 409 23.04 26.55 3.20
CA PHE A 409 24.22 26.24 2.39
C PHE A 409 24.67 27.39 1.48
N ASP A 410 24.15 28.59 1.70
CA ASP A 410 24.47 29.82 0.94
C ASP A 410 24.28 29.64 -0.60
N LEU A 411 23.16 29.01 -0.99
CA LEU A 411 22.79 28.79 -2.38
C LEU A 411 21.89 29.92 -2.90
N PRO A 412 21.91 30.24 -4.22
CA PRO A 412 21.11 31.32 -4.79
C PRO A 412 19.59 31.10 -4.63
N VAL A 413 18.86 32.21 -4.43
CA VAL A 413 17.40 32.27 -4.40
C VAL A 413 16.92 33.21 -5.50
N ILE A 414 16.20 32.71 -6.50
CA ILE A 414 15.76 33.46 -7.68
C ILE A 414 14.24 33.56 -7.69
N PRO A 415 13.64 34.74 -7.39
CA PRO A 415 12.19 34.90 -7.45
C PRO A 415 11.67 34.89 -8.89
N LEU A 416 10.57 34.16 -9.13
CA LEU A 416 9.98 33.95 -10.45
C LEU A 416 8.58 34.56 -10.60
N ILE A 417 8.02 35.13 -9.54
CA ILE A 417 6.70 35.76 -9.54
C ILE A 417 6.87 37.23 -9.21
N GLU A 418 6.21 38.11 -9.97
CA GLU A 418 6.25 39.55 -9.77
C GLU A 418 5.77 39.92 -8.36
N GLY A 419 6.51 40.78 -7.68
CA GLY A 419 6.18 41.21 -6.32
C GLY A 419 6.49 40.19 -5.22
N ALA A 420 7.06 39.04 -5.54
CA ALA A 420 7.50 38.07 -4.53
C ALA A 420 8.67 38.60 -3.71
N ASP A 421 8.46 38.83 -2.41
CA ASP A 421 9.53 39.12 -1.45
C ASP A 421 10.08 37.80 -0.89
N VAL A 422 11.33 37.49 -1.21
CA VAL A 422 12.05 36.28 -0.77
C VAL A 422 13.21 36.63 0.20
N SER A 423 13.18 37.79 0.82
CA SER A 423 14.25 38.24 1.75
C SER A 423 14.24 37.44 3.06
N GLU A 424 13.05 37.15 3.61
CA GLU A 424 12.85 36.48 4.91
C GLU A 424 12.23 35.07 4.80
N GLY A 425 11.76 34.65 3.62
CA GLY A 425 11.14 33.37 3.39
C GLY A 425 10.82 33.10 1.92
N SER A 426 10.35 31.89 1.61
CA SER A 426 9.86 31.56 0.28
C SER A 426 8.49 32.19 0.00
N PHE A 427 8.20 32.40 -1.27
CA PHE A 427 6.88 32.83 -1.75
C PHE A 427 6.17 31.61 -2.38
N ASP A 428 5.47 30.85 -1.56
CA ASP A 428 4.88 29.56 -1.95
C ASP A 428 3.54 29.67 -2.70
N ALA A 429 3.06 30.90 -2.99
CA ALA A 429 1.83 31.11 -3.74
C ALA A 429 1.90 30.49 -5.14
N LYS A 430 0.77 29.92 -5.58
CA LYS A 430 0.63 29.28 -6.89
C LYS A 430 -0.07 30.16 -7.92
N GLU A 431 -0.09 31.45 -7.67
CA GLU A 431 -0.74 32.47 -8.50
C GLU A 431 0.22 33.66 -8.68
N GLY A 432 0.04 34.39 -9.76
CA GLY A 432 0.84 35.57 -10.08
C GLY A 432 1.31 35.57 -11.53
N VAL A 433 2.12 36.58 -11.86
CA VAL A 433 2.71 36.78 -13.18
C VAL A 433 4.19 36.40 -13.12
N MET A 434 4.66 35.66 -14.11
CA MET A 434 6.03 35.16 -14.16
C MET A 434 7.04 36.26 -14.54
N MET A 435 8.20 36.24 -13.87
CA MET A 435 9.36 37.05 -14.20
C MET A 435 10.63 36.20 -14.09
N ASN A 436 11.79 36.70 -14.51
CA ASN A 436 13.10 36.00 -14.47
C ASN A 436 13.06 34.58 -15.08
N SER A 437 12.14 34.35 -15.99
CA SER A 437 11.84 33.04 -16.57
C SER A 437 12.08 33.06 -18.09
N GLU A 438 13.30 33.35 -18.49
CA GLU A 438 13.71 33.45 -19.90
C GLU A 438 14.95 32.59 -20.15
N GLY A 439 14.88 31.80 -21.22
CA GLY A 439 15.96 30.96 -21.73
C GLY A 439 16.13 31.09 -23.23
N PRO A 440 17.06 30.33 -23.84
CA PRO A 440 17.36 30.42 -25.27
C PRO A 440 16.16 30.16 -26.20
N GLU A 441 15.22 29.32 -25.79
CA GLU A 441 14.13 28.85 -26.64
C GLU A 441 12.74 29.03 -26.02
N LEU A 442 12.64 29.37 -24.74
CA LEU A 442 11.38 29.55 -24.04
C LEU A 442 11.44 30.75 -23.11
N SER A 443 10.44 31.64 -23.19
CA SER A 443 10.20 32.70 -22.21
C SER A 443 8.82 32.54 -21.59
N LEU A 444 8.76 32.62 -20.28
CA LEU A 444 7.49 32.59 -19.51
C LEU A 444 7.17 33.97 -18.91
N ASN A 445 8.04 34.96 -19.07
CA ASN A 445 7.85 36.31 -18.52
C ASN A 445 6.51 36.91 -18.99
N GLY A 446 5.74 37.46 -18.07
CA GLY A 446 4.44 38.06 -18.34
C GLY A 446 3.25 37.09 -18.42
N LEU A 447 3.50 35.78 -18.40
CA LEU A 447 2.44 34.76 -18.31
C LEU A 447 1.98 34.59 -16.86
N THR A 448 0.70 34.22 -16.68
CA THR A 448 0.24 33.72 -15.39
C THR A 448 0.89 32.37 -15.08
N VAL A 449 0.99 32.00 -13.80
CA VAL A 449 1.52 30.69 -13.37
C VAL A 449 0.83 29.52 -14.11
N LYS A 450 -0.49 29.59 -14.31
CA LYS A 450 -1.26 28.56 -15.03
C LYS A 450 -0.85 28.44 -16.50
N GLU A 451 -0.70 29.57 -17.17
CA GLU A 451 -0.26 29.63 -18.57
C GLU A 451 1.20 29.16 -18.70
N ALA A 452 2.05 29.55 -17.77
CA ALA A 452 3.45 29.14 -17.72
C ALA A 452 3.60 27.61 -17.55
N ILE A 453 2.82 26.98 -16.65
CA ILE A 453 2.79 25.51 -16.49
C ILE A 453 2.42 24.85 -17.83
N ALA A 454 1.37 25.35 -18.50
CA ALA A 454 0.92 24.78 -19.76
C ALA A 454 1.97 24.95 -20.88
N ALA A 455 2.57 26.14 -20.99
CA ALA A 455 3.61 26.43 -21.96
C ALA A 455 4.85 25.55 -21.75
N THR A 456 5.30 25.40 -20.51
CA THR A 456 6.46 24.58 -20.17
C THR A 456 6.19 23.10 -20.45
N LYS A 457 5.04 22.56 -20.07
CA LYS A 457 4.64 21.16 -20.37
C LYS A 457 4.66 20.90 -21.88
N LYS A 458 4.10 21.81 -22.67
CA LYS A 458 4.10 21.72 -24.12
C LYS A 458 5.53 21.71 -24.68
N PHE A 459 6.36 22.65 -24.25
CA PHE A 459 7.75 22.77 -24.68
C PHE A 459 8.56 21.52 -24.37
N ILE A 460 8.45 20.97 -23.15
CA ILE A 460 9.14 19.76 -22.72
C ILE A 460 8.80 18.58 -23.63
N ALA A 461 7.51 18.41 -23.95
CA ALA A 461 7.04 17.32 -24.82
C ALA A 461 7.53 17.51 -26.27
N GLU A 462 7.48 18.73 -26.84
CA GLU A 462 7.91 19.04 -28.19
C GLU A 462 9.42 18.89 -28.38
N LYS A 463 10.21 19.21 -27.36
CA LYS A 463 11.68 19.10 -27.39
C LYS A 463 12.20 17.71 -27.03
N GLY A 464 11.35 16.82 -26.52
CA GLY A 464 11.74 15.47 -26.08
C GLY A 464 12.68 15.45 -24.86
N ILE A 465 12.74 16.55 -24.09
CA ILE A 465 13.54 16.64 -22.84
C ILE A 465 12.78 16.10 -21.62
N GLY A 466 11.57 15.61 -21.83
CA GLY A 466 10.71 15.03 -20.82
C GLY A 466 9.31 14.74 -21.37
N ARG A 467 8.36 14.50 -20.48
CA ARG A 467 6.96 14.20 -20.82
C ARG A 467 5.98 14.70 -19.74
N VAL A 468 4.74 14.92 -20.13
CA VAL A 468 3.65 15.14 -19.17
C VAL A 468 3.24 13.79 -18.58
N LYS A 469 3.14 13.74 -17.24
CA LYS A 469 2.80 12.50 -16.53
C LYS A 469 1.83 12.77 -15.40
N VAL A 470 0.92 11.85 -15.22
CA VAL A 470 0.11 11.74 -14.00
C VAL A 470 0.82 10.79 -13.05
N ASN A 471 1.07 11.26 -11.83
CA ASN A 471 1.69 10.49 -10.77
C ASN A 471 0.74 10.36 -9.58
N TYR A 472 0.91 9.30 -8.79
CA TYR A 472 0.12 9.02 -7.61
C TYR A 472 1.03 8.83 -6.40
N ARG A 473 0.58 9.29 -5.24
CA ARG A 473 1.26 9.02 -3.97
C ARG A 473 1.04 7.59 -3.51
N LEU A 474 -0.10 7.00 -3.88
CA LEU A 474 -0.44 5.61 -3.60
C LEU A 474 0.64 4.68 -4.16
N ARG A 475 1.14 3.80 -3.31
CA ARG A 475 2.16 2.80 -3.65
C ARG A 475 1.59 1.41 -3.62
N ASP A 476 2.29 0.49 -4.26
CA ASP A 476 1.99 -0.93 -4.19
C ASP A 476 2.10 -1.44 -2.75
N ALA A 477 1.22 -2.35 -2.39
CA ALA A 477 1.19 -2.90 -1.05
C ALA A 477 2.24 -4.01 -0.90
N ILE A 478 3.12 -3.89 0.11
CA ILE A 478 4.01 -4.96 0.53
C ILE A 478 3.17 -6.06 1.15
N PHE A 479 3.13 -7.23 0.51
CA PHE A 479 2.16 -8.28 0.79
C PHE A 479 2.77 -9.54 1.41
N SER A 480 4.05 -9.60 1.68
CA SER A 480 4.68 -10.71 2.39
C SER A 480 5.12 -10.34 3.80
N ARG A 481 4.97 -11.29 4.73
CA ARG A 481 5.43 -11.21 6.10
C ARG A 481 6.23 -12.45 6.47
N GLN A 482 7.32 -12.26 7.15
CA GLN A 482 8.20 -13.31 7.68
C GLN A 482 7.64 -13.80 9.01
N ARG A 483 6.41 -14.31 8.99
CA ARG A 483 5.63 -14.76 10.15
C ARG A 483 5.07 -16.15 9.92
N TYR A 484 4.77 -16.85 11.00
CA TYR A 484 4.04 -18.11 10.96
C TYR A 484 2.51 -17.87 10.94
N TRP A 485 2.00 -17.02 11.86
CA TRP A 485 0.56 -16.84 12.06
C TRP A 485 -0.02 -15.82 11.07
N GLY A 486 -0.29 -16.29 9.88
CA GLY A 486 -0.85 -15.57 8.74
C GLY A 486 -1.27 -16.54 7.64
N GLU A 487 -2.01 -16.07 6.64
CA GLU A 487 -2.36 -16.88 5.48
C GLU A 487 -1.09 -17.26 4.69
N PRO A 488 -0.80 -18.54 4.47
CA PRO A 488 0.31 -18.94 3.61
C PRO A 488 0.09 -18.43 2.17
N ILE A 489 1.15 -17.89 1.57
CA ILE A 489 1.12 -17.48 0.16
C ILE A 489 1.16 -18.74 -0.71
N PRO A 490 0.14 -19.01 -1.56
CA PRO A 490 0.00 -20.26 -2.30
C PRO A 490 0.88 -20.29 -3.56
N VAL A 491 2.20 -20.28 -3.35
CA VAL A 491 3.21 -20.32 -4.41
C VAL A 491 4.21 -21.41 -4.11
N CYS A 492 4.65 -22.14 -5.14
CA CYS A 492 5.78 -23.04 -5.09
C CYS A 492 6.84 -22.60 -6.10
N TYR A 493 8.04 -23.16 -5.97
CA TYR A 493 9.17 -22.79 -6.81
C TYR A 493 9.72 -23.99 -7.55
N THR A 494 9.96 -23.82 -8.87
CA THR A 494 10.69 -24.81 -9.65
C THR A 494 12.13 -24.93 -9.16
N PRO A 495 12.88 -25.99 -9.57
CA PRO A 495 14.31 -26.09 -9.26
C PRO A 495 15.16 -24.90 -9.71
N ASP A 496 14.73 -24.19 -10.76
CA ASP A 496 15.37 -22.95 -11.26
C ASP A 496 14.93 -21.69 -10.51
N GLY A 497 14.07 -21.84 -9.48
CA GLY A 497 13.55 -20.74 -8.66
C GLY A 497 12.43 -19.92 -9.32
N ILE A 498 11.73 -20.49 -10.30
CA ILE A 498 10.59 -19.83 -10.94
C ILE A 498 9.33 -20.01 -10.08
N PRO A 499 8.65 -18.92 -9.62
CA PRO A 499 7.42 -19.04 -8.86
C PRO A 499 6.26 -19.52 -9.72
N GLN A 500 5.49 -20.44 -9.17
CA GLN A 500 4.30 -21.03 -9.79
C GLN A 500 3.14 -21.07 -8.80
N ALA A 501 1.91 -20.94 -9.30
CA ALA A 501 0.72 -21.05 -8.49
C ALA A 501 0.58 -22.44 -7.87
N TYR A 502 0.28 -22.48 -6.57
CA TYR A 502 -0.15 -23.70 -5.87
C TYR A 502 -1.69 -23.71 -5.80
N GLU A 503 -2.32 -24.52 -6.62
CA GLU A 503 -3.77 -24.49 -6.82
C GLU A 503 -4.57 -25.37 -5.86
N GLN A 504 -3.93 -26.22 -5.05
CA GLN A 504 -4.60 -27.13 -4.11
C GLN A 504 -4.98 -26.40 -2.81
N LEU A 505 -5.96 -25.50 -2.91
CA LEU A 505 -6.39 -24.67 -1.78
C LEU A 505 -7.41 -25.38 -0.87
N PRO A 506 -7.36 -25.14 0.46
CA PRO A 506 -6.44 -24.24 1.15
C PRO A 506 -5.03 -24.83 1.34
N LEU A 507 -3.98 -24.04 1.08
CA LEU A 507 -2.63 -24.35 1.57
C LEU A 507 -2.62 -24.08 3.07
N ARG A 508 -2.57 -25.13 3.88
CA ARG A 508 -2.67 -25.03 5.35
C ARG A 508 -1.31 -24.77 5.99
N LEU A 509 -1.29 -24.05 7.11
CA LEU A 509 -0.11 -23.88 7.93
C LEU A 509 0.40 -25.24 8.43
N PRO A 510 1.72 -25.51 8.32
CA PRO A 510 2.32 -26.74 8.82
C PRO A 510 2.61 -26.65 10.33
N GLU A 511 2.73 -27.80 10.99
CA GLU A 511 3.30 -27.85 12.34
C GLU A 511 4.79 -27.52 12.30
N ILE A 512 5.22 -26.65 13.23
CA ILE A 512 6.63 -26.26 13.40
C ILE A 512 7.04 -26.33 14.87
N ASP A 513 8.32 -26.45 15.15
CA ASP A 513 8.87 -26.57 16.49
C ASP A 513 8.93 -25.24 17.25
N LYS A 514 9.12 -24.13 16.55
CA LYS A 514 9.23 -22.77 17.09
C LYS A 514 8.68 -21.74 16.11
N PHE A 515 8.06 -20.68 16.64
CA PHE A 515 7.50 -19.56 15.87
C PHE A 515 8.54 -18.44 15.64
N LEU A 516 9.81 -18.79 15.50
CA LEU A 516 10.95 -17.91 15.26
C LEU A 516 11.58 -18.22 13.91
N PRO A 517 12.28 -17.28 13.29
CA PRO A 517 13.10 -17.57 12.11
C PRO A 517 14.03 -18.77 12.33
N THR A 518 14.46 -19.39 11.25
CA THR A 518 15.48 -20.45 11.28
C THR A 518 16.83 -19.90 11.73
N GLU A 519 17.75 -20.76 12.06
CA GLU A 519 19.13 -20.39 12.41
C GLU A 519 19.89 -19.75 11.23
N SER A 520 19.44 -20.01 9.99
CA SER A 520 19.93 -19.35 8.74
C SER A 520 19.23 -18.02 8.44
N GLY A 521 18.22 -17.61 9.24
CA GLY A 521 17.48 -16.36 9.07
C GLY A 521 16.27 -16.45 8.11
N GLU A 522 15.89 -17.65 7.70
CA GLU A 522 14.66 -17.85 6.92
C GLU A 522 13.41 -17.63 7.77
N PRO A 523 12.26 -17.29 7.18
CA PRO A 523 10.99 -17.17 7.90
C PRO A 523 10.62 -18.43 8.69
N PRO A 524 9.75 -18.34 9.72
CA PRO A 524 9.38 -19.48 10.57
C PRO A 524 8.88 -20.70 9.82
N LEU A 525 8.23 -20.56 8.65
CA LEU A 525 7.78 -21.66 7.82
C LEU A 525 8.95 -22.53 7.29
N GLY A 526 10.17 -21.98 7.21
CA GLY A 526 11.38 -22.73 6.87
C GLY A 526 11.74 -23.81 7.89
N ARG A 527 11.13 -23.81 9.10
CA ARG A 527 11.29 -24.86 10.12
C ARG A 527 10.45 -26.10 9.85
N ALA A 528 9.49 -26.02 8.94
CA ALA A 528 8.64 -27.16 8.61
C ALA A 528 9.42 -28.23 7.84
N LYS A 529 9.33 -29.48 8.28
CA LYS A 529 10.12 -30.59 7.71
C LYS A 529 9.73 -30.96 6.28
N ASN A 530 8.48 -30.72 5.88
CA ASN A 530 7.93 -31.15 4.58
C ASN A 530 7.10 -30.00 3.97
N TRP A 531 7.67 -28.79 3.92
CA TRP A 531 7.01 -27.63 3.31
C TRP A 531 7.29 -27.61 1.80
N THR A 532 6.71 -28.61 1.11
CA THR A 532 6.85 -28.83 -0.33
C THR A 532 5.53 -29.29 -0.92
N THR A 533 5.40 -29.16 -2.23
CA THR A 533 4.31 -29.80 -2.99
C THR A 533 4.47 -31.34 -2.98
N ALA A 534 3.48 -32.08 -3.45
CA ALA A 534 3.52 -33.55 -3.51
C ALA A 534 4.65 -34.08 -4.40
N ASP A 535 5.06 -33.33 -5.40
CA ASP A 535 6.17 -33.59 -6.31
C ASP A 535 7.51 -32.98 -5.86
N GLY A 536 7.56 -32.43 -4.64
CA GLY A 536 8.79 -32.00 -3.97
C GLY A 536 9.25 -30.56 -4.27
N MET A 537 8.45 -29.75 -4.95
CA MET A 537 8.78 -28.33 -5.14
C MET A 537 8.63 -27.56 -3.82
N PRO A 538 9.61 -26.72 -3.40
CA PRO A 538 9.50 -25.91 -2.19
C PRO A 538 8.37 -24.89 -2.28
N LEU A 539 7.63 -24.72 -1.18
CA LEU A 539 6.57 -23.74 -1.02
C LEU A 539 7.12 -22.43 -0.47
N GLU A 540 6.40 -21.34 -0.74
CA GLU A 540 6.73 -20.00 -0.23
C GLU A 540 6.78 -19.99 1.31
N LEU A 541 7.81 -19.33 1.86
CA LEU A 541 8.04 -19.26 3.30
C LEU A 541 7.39 -18.07 3.99
N ASN A 542 6.91 -17.10 3.23
CA ASN A 542 6.22 -15.93 3.74
C ASN A 542 4.72 -16.18 3.86
N THR A 543 4.09 -15.45 4.79
CA THR A 543 2.63 -15.36 4.91
C THR A 543 2.13 -14.01 4.45
N MET A 544 0.83 -13.89 4.22
CA MET A 544 0.17 -12.63 3.88
C MET A 544 0.05 -11.72 5.11
N PRO A 545 -0.08 -10.40 4.94
CA PRO A 545 -0.35 -9.48 6.04
C PRO A 545 -1.76 -9.69 6.60
N GLY A 546 -1.98 -9.32 7.86
CA GLY A 546 -3.29 -9.50 8.52
C GLY A 546 -4.47 -8.84 7.79
N PHE A 547 -4.22 -7.76 7.04
CA PHE A 547 -5.26 -7.10 6.25
C PHE A 547 -5.72 -7.89 5.00
N ALA A 548 -5.04 -8.97 4.63
CA ALA A 548 -5.40 -9.75 3.43
C ALA A 548 -6.78 -10.37 3.56
N GLY A 549 -7.04 -11.13 4.62
CA GLY A 549 -8.32 -11.76 4.86
C GLY A 549 -9.45 -10.75 5.12
N SER A 550 -9.16 -9.69 5.86
CA SER A 550 -10.16 -8.67 6.18
C SER A 550 -10.57 -7.80 4.99
N SER A 551 -9.84 -7.83 3.88
CA SER A 551 -10.18 -7.02 2.69
C SER A 551 -11.50 -7.42 2.03
N ALA A 552 -11.88 -8.70 2.06
CA ALA A 552 -13.08 -9.23 1.39
C ALA A 552 -14.11 -9.89 2.32
N TYR A 553 -13.96 -9.74 3.64
CA TYR A 553 -14.79 -10.44 4.63
C TYR A 553 -16.28 -10.12 4.51
N TYR A 554 -16.65 -8.92 4.09
CA TYR A 554 -18.02 -8.49 3.88
C TYR A 554 -18.72 -9.31 2.76
N LEU A 555 -17.99 -9.77 1.76
CA LEU A 555 -18.50 -10.68 0.73
C LEU A 555 -18.74 -12.06 1.33
N ARG A 556 -17.81 -12.55 2.16
CA ARG A 556 -17.90 -13.86 2.78
C ARG A 556 -19.10 -13.98 3.72
N TYR A 557 -19.46 -12.93 4.44
CA TYR A 557 -20.66 -12.90 5.28
C TYR A 557 -21.96 -13.11 4.52
N MET A 558 -21.99 -12.78 3.22
CA MET A 558 -23.18 -13.02 2.39
C MET A 558 -23.44 -14.52 2.16
N ASP A 559 -22.36 -15.35 2.19
CA ASP A 559 -22.42 -16.79 1.89
C ASP A 559 -21.29 -17.56 2.59
N PRO A 560 -21.26 -17.55 3.95
CA PRO A 560 -20.08 -17.98 4.71
C PRO A 560 -19.76 -19.48 4.60
N HIS A 561 -20.76 -20.31 4.27
CA HIS A 561 -20.63 -21.77 4.20
C HIS A 561 -20.42 -22.29 2.77
N ASN A 562 -20.31 -21.43 1.78
CA ASN A 562 -20.11 -21.85 0.40
C ASN A 562 -18.70 -22.44 0.21
N SER A 563 -18.63 -23.70 -0.22
CA SER A 563 -17.37 -24.39 -0.49
C SER A 563 -16.85 -24.19 -1.91
N GLU A 564 -17.70 -23.70 -2.83
CA GLU A 564 -17.40 -23.61 -4.27
C GLU A 564 -17.01 -22.20 -4.72
N ALA A 565 -17.43 -21.17 -3.98
CA ALA A 565 -17.16 -19.78 -4.30
C ALA A 565 -16.96 -18.94 -3.02
N LEU A 566 -16.24 -17.82 -3.12
CA LEU A 566 -16.16 -16.81 -2.06
C LEU A 566 -17.56 -16.33 -1.65
N VAL A 567 -18.40 -16.12 -2.63
CA VAL A 567 -19.83 -15.80 -2.52
C VAL A 567 -20.53 -16.30 -3.79
N SER A 568 -21.71 -16.92 -3.66
CA SER A 568 -22.50 -17.33 -4.81
C SER A 568 -23.02 -16.11 -5.59
N PRO A 569 -23.21 -16.22 -6.92
CA PRO A 569 -23.83 -15.16 -7.71
C PRO A 569 -25.17 -14.71 -7.17
N GLU A 570 -25.96 -15.64 -6.66
CA GLU A 570 -27.30 -15.42 -6.10
C GLU A 570 -27.22 -14.59 -4.81
N ALA A 571 -26.36 -14.98 -3.86
CA ALA A 571 -26.17 -14.23 -2.60
C ALA A 571 -25.61 -12.84 -2.87
N ASN A 572 -24.64 -12.74 -3.76
CA ASN A 572 -24.06 -11.46 -4.18
C ASN A 572 -25.12 -10.55 -4.86
N SER A 573 -25.97 -11.11 -5.72
CA SER A 573 -27.03 -10.35 -6.39
C SER A 573 -28.09 -9.84 -5.41
N TYR A 574 -28.44 -10.64 -4.38
CA TYR A 574 -29.45 -10.27 -3.38
C TYR A 574 -28.91 -9.23 -2.37
N TRP A 575 -27.77 -9.51 -1.74
CA TRP A 575 -27.19 -8.64 -0.71
C TRP A 575 -26.46 -7.43 -1.29
N ARG A 576 -25.76 -7.61 -2.40
CA ARG A 576 -25.07 -6.63 -3.21
C ARG A 576 -24.17 -5.66 -2.41
N SER A 577 -24.68 -4.46 -2.08
CA SER A 577 -23.93 -3.46 -1.36
C SER A 577 -24.19 -3.53 0.14
N VAL A 578 -23.18 -3.26 0.95
CA VAL A 578 -23.36 -2.94 2.38
C VAL A 578 -24.13 -1.63 2.47
N ASP A 579 -25.23 -1.61 3.24
CA ASP A 579 -26.09 -0.44 3.38
C ASP A 579 -25.65 0.48 4.54
N LEU A 580 -25.05 -0.08 5.58
CA LEU A 580 -24.47 0.64 6.70
C LEU A 580 -23.20 -0.05 7.16
N TYR A 581 -22.08 0.68 7.18
CA TYR A 581 -20.80 0.18 7.66
C TYR A 581 -20.25 1.08 8.76
N ILE A 582 -20.03 0.50 9.94
CA ILE A 582 -19.54 1.22 11.14
C ILE A 582 -18.18 0.67 11.55
N GLY A 583 -17.22 1.58 11.77
CA GLY A 583 -15.86 1.23 12.19
C GLY A 583 -14.98 2.44 12.40
N GLY A 584 -13.70 2.21 12.73
CA GLY A 584 -12.72 3.24 12.99
C GLY A 584 -12.31 4.02 11.73
N SER A 585 -12.16 5.32 11.86
CA SER A 585 -11.75 6.20 10.75
C SER A 585 -10.31 5.95 10.27
N GLU A 586 -9.47 5.32 11.08
CA GLU A 586 -8.11 4.89 10.74
C GLU A 586 -8.06 3.91 9.57
N HIS A 587 -9.16 3.20 9.32
CA HIS A 587 -9.29 2.25 8.20
C HIS A 587 -9.62 2.90 6.86
N ALA A 588 -9.83 4.22 6.82
CA ALA A 588 -10.13 4.96 5.59
C ALA A 588 -9.06 4.78 4.51
N THR A 589 -7.78 4.77 4.90
CA THR A 589 -6.61 4.68 4.00
C THR A 589 -5.98 3.30 3.93
N GLY A 590 -6.44 2.35 4.74
CA GLY A 590 -6.01 0.96 4.74
C GLY A 590 -7.10 0.04 4.20
N HIS A 591 -7.86 -0.60 5.13
CA HIS A 591 -8.90 -1.59 4.80
C HIS A 591 -9.86 -1.15 3.69
N LEU A 592 -10.41 0.09 3.75
CA LEU A 592 -11.39 0.55 2.75
C LEU A 592 -10.80 0.73 1.34
N ILE A 593 -9.50 1.03 1.22
CA ILE A 593 -8.83 1.05 -0.09
C ILE A 593 -8.62 -0.38 -0.59
N TYR A 594 -8.14 -1.29 0.26
CA TYR A 594 -7.90 -2.67 -0.14
C TYR A 594 -9.20 -3.41 -0.47
N SER A 595 -10.30 -3.14 0.22
CA SER A 595 -11.62 -3.72 -0.09
C SER A 595 -12.22 -3.22 -1.42
N ARG A 596 -11.78 -2.05 -1.91
CA ARG A 596 -12.19 -1.47 -3.19
C ARG A 596 -11.27 -1.88 -4.34
N TYR A 597 -10.05 -2.24 -4.04
CA TYR A 597 -9.06 -2.79 -4.96
C TYR A 597 -9.41 -4.22 -5.37
#